data_c3972029f004c9858eda35e567fbd6c9
#
_entry.id   c3972029f004c9858eda35e567fbd6c9
#
_cell.length_a   1.000
_cell.length_b   1.000
_cell.length_c   1.000
_cell.angle_alpha   90.00
_cell.angle_beta   90.00
_cell.angle_gamma   90.00
#
_symmetry.space_group_name_H-M   'P 1'
#
loop_
_entity.id
_entity.type
_entity.pdbx_description
1 polymer ?
#
loop_
_entity_poly.entity_id
_entity_poly.type
_entity_poly.pdbx_seq_one_letter_code
_entity_poly.pdbx_strand_id
1 'polypeptide(L)' 'MISIEQADKIKELIALIRKADEELSDFAWFSAGIANKGAEELEAKVDNAVEALDMFLDEIIDHNTRV' A
#
# COMPACT_ATOMS: atom_id res chain seq x y z
N MET A 1 -18.18 5.17 -13.29
CA MET A 1 -17.06 6.04 -13.68
C MET A 1 -16.35 6.57 -12.44
N ILE A 2 -15.03 6.50 -12.43
CA ILE A 2 -14.23 6.95 -11.30
C ILE A 2 -14.04 8.46 -11.38
N SER A 3 -14.25 9.16 -10.26
CA SER A 3 -14.02 10.59 -10.22
C SER A 3 -12.53 10.92 -10.18
N ILE A 4 -12.18 12.17 -10.47
CA ILE A 4 -10.79 12.63 -10.39
C ILE A 4 -10.25 12.48 -8.97
N GLU A 5 -11.07 12.78 -7.99
CA GLU A 5 -10.70 12.64 -6.58
C GLU A 5 -10.41 11.19 -6.21
N GLN A 6 -11.22 10.27 -6.69
CA GLN A 6 -10.99 8.84 -6.47
C GLN A 6 -9.73 8.36 -7.17
N ALA A 7 -9.51 8.82 -8.40
CA ALA A 7 -8.28 8.47 -9.13
C ALA A 7 -7.04 9.00 -8.42
N ASP A 8 -7.10 10.22 -7.90
CA ASP A 8 -5.99 10.80 -7.15
C ASP A 8 -5.72 10.02 -5.87
N LYS A 9 -6.77 9.60 -5.19
CA LYS A 9 -6.63 8.79 -3.97
C LYS A 9 -5.98 7.46 -4.27
N ILE A 10 -6.35 6.83 -5.36
CA ILE A 10 -5.75 5.56 -5.79
C ILE A 10 -4.25 5.76 -6.05
N LYS A 11 -3.90 6.83 -6.75
CA LYS A 11 -2.49 7.14 -7.02
C LYS A 11 -1.70 7.38 -5.74
N GLU A 12 -2.30 8.09 -4.78
CA GLU A 12 -1.68 8.31 -3.48
C GLU A 12 -1.40 7.00 -2.76
N LEU A 13 -2.38 6.11 -2.74
CA LEU A 13 -2.24 4.82 -2.07
C LEU A 13 -1.17 3.96 -2.74
N ILE A 14 -1.13 3.99 -4.08
CA ILE A 14 -0.08 3.27 -4.82
C ILE A 14 1.29 3.84 -4.49
N ALA A 15 1.41 5.17 -4.40
CA ALA A 15 2.68 5.81 -4.06
C ALA A 15 3.14 5.42 -2.65
N LEU A 16 2.22 5.30 -1.71
CA LEU A 16 2.53 4.84 -0.36
C LEU A 16 3.02 3.40 -0.35
N ILE A 17 2.40 2.54 -1.15
CA ILE A 17 2.83 1.15 -1.28
C ILE A 17 4.25 1.09 -1.84
N ARG A 18 4.52 1.83 -2.89
CA ARG A 18 5.85 1.86 -3.52
C ARG A 18 6.90 2.36 -2.55
N LYS A 19 6.58 3.41 -1.80
CA LYS A 19 7.51 3.96 -0.83
C LYS A 19 7.82 2.97 0.28
N ALA A 20 6.81 2.32 0.81
CA ALA A 20 6.99 1.30 1.84
C ALA A 20 7.80 0.12 1.32
N ASP A 21 7.54 -0.29 0.08
CA ASP A 21 8.26 -1.38 -0.56
C ASP A 21 9.74 -1.03 -0.76
N GLU A 22 10.03 0.20 -1.17
CA GLU A 22 11.40 0.70 -1.31
C GLU A 22 12.14 0.69 0.03
N GLU A 23 11.48 1.16 1.07
CA GLU A 23 12.06 1.15 2.42
C GLU A 23 12.38 -0.27 2.87
N LEU A 24 11.48 -1.20 2.60
CA LEU A 24 11.70 -2.60 2.94
C LEU A 24 12.87 -3.18 2.16
N SER A 25 12.96 -2.87 0.88
CA SER A 25 14.05 -3.34 0.01
C SER A 25 15.40 -2.79 0.48
N ASP A 26 15.45 -1.50 0.78
CA ASP A 26 16.67 -0.87 1.28
C ASP A 26 17.08 -1.45 2.62
N PHE A 27 16.14 -1.66 3.50
CA PHE A 27 16.40 -2.26 4.80
C PHE A 27 16.97 -3.67 4.63
N ALA A 28 16.41 -4.45 3.73
CA ALA A 28 16.87 -5.81 3.47
C ALA A 28 18.32 -5.82 2.95
N TRP A 29 18.68 -4.84 2.13
CA TRP A 29 20.03 -4.69 1.62
C TRP A 29 21.03 -4.37 2.71
N PHE A 30 20.70 -3.44 3.59
CA PHE A 30 21.61 -2.98 4.64
C PHE A 30 21.70 -3.93 5.82
N SER A 31 20.64 -4.67 6.08
CA SER A 31 20.52 -5.47 7.30
C SER A 31 20.49 -6.96 7.02
N ALA A 32 21.05 -7.40 5.91
CA ALA A 32 20.99 -8.80 5.49
C ALA A 32 21.39 -9.72 6.64
N GLY A 33 20.39 -10.30 7.28
CA GLY A 33 20.58 -11.30 8.33
C GLY A 33 20.73 -10.76 9.74
N ILE A 34 20.62 -9.45 9.97
CA ILE A 34 20.96 -8.91 11.28
C ILE A 34 19.75 -8.59 12.17
N ALA A 35 18.65 -8.12 11.68
CA ALA A 35 17.54 -7.81 12.57
C ALA A 35 16.20 -8.00 11.89
N ASN A 36 15.42 -8.88 12.44
CA ASN A 36 14.11 -9.21 11.88
C ASN A 36 13.02 -8.26 12.33
N LYS A 37 13.21 -7.52 13.43
CA LYS A 37 12.17 -6.66 13.97
C LYS A 37 11.83 -5.48 13.06
N GLY A 38 12.83 -4.85 12.50
CA GLY A 38 12.60 -3.73 11.58
C GLY A 38 11.93 -4.18 10.29
N ALA A 39 12.30 -5.36 9.81
CA ALA A 39 11.70 -5.91 8.61
C ALA A 39 10.22 -6.22 8.82
N GLU A 40 9.85 -6.74 9.99
CA GLU A 40 8.45 -7.03 10.32
C GLU A 40 7.61 -5.75 10.32
N GLU A 41 8.14 -4.67 10.88
CA GLU A 41 7.45 -3.39 10.89
C GLU A 41 7.24 -2.84 9.48
N LEU A 42 8.27 -2.95 8.64
CA LEU A 42 8.19 -2.49 7.26
C LEU A 42 7.23 -3.35 6.43
N GLU A 43 7.26 -4.66 6.63
CA GLU A 43 6.31 -5.55 6.00
C GLU A 43 4.88 -5.23 6.41
N ALA A 44 4.66 -4.92 7.68
CA ALA A 44 3.34 -4.52 8.16
C ALA A 44 2.88 -3.22 7.50
N LYS A 45 3.80 -2.28 7.27
CA LYS A 45 3.48 -1.04 6.55
C LYS A 45 3.05 -1.31 5.12
N VAL A 46 3.76 -2.19 4.42
CA VAL A 46 3.40 -2.57 3.06
C VAL A 46 2.02 -3.23 3.06
N ASP A 47 1.82 -4.20 3.93
CA ASP A 47 0.54 -4.91 4.03
C ASP A 47 -0.61 -3.97 4.34
N ASN A 48 -0.41 -3.05 5.27
CA ASN A 48 -1.44 -2.06 5.63
C ASN A 48 -1.77 -1.14 4.46
N ALA A 49 -0.77 -0.73 3.71
CA ALA A 49 -0.98 0.13 2.55
C ALA A 49 -1.74 -0.60 1.45
N VAL A 50 -1.37 -1.86 1.20
CA VAL A 50 -2.06 -2.69 0.21
C VAL A 50 -3.51 -2.93 0.64
N GLU A 51 -3.72 -3.22 1.91
CA GLU A 51 -5.05 -3.44 2.46
C GLU A 51 -5.92 -2.18 2.33
N ALA A 52 -5.35 -1.02 2.60
CA ALA A 52 -6.07 0.25 2.46
C ALA A 52 -6.49 0.48 1.01
N LEU A 53 -5.61 0.21 0.06
CA LEU A 53 -5.94 0.32 -1.35
C LEU A 53 -7.03 -0.66 -1.74
N ASP A 54 -6.92 -1.88 -1.27
CA ASP A 54 -7.88 -2.95 -1.56
C ASP A 54 -9.28 -2.57 -1.07
N MET A 55 -9.36 -2.09 0.17
CA MET A 55 -10.62 -1.64 0.75
C MET A 55 -11.22 -0.47 -0.01
N PHE A 56 -10.37 0.47 -0.43
CA PHE A 56 -10.83 1.63 -1.19
C PHE A 56 -11.36 1.21 -2.56
N LEU A 57 -10.68 0.28 -3.23
CA LEU A 57 -11.13 -0.24 -4.51
C LEU A 57 -12.45 -1.02 -4.37
N ASP A 58 -12.58 -1.80 -3.30
CA ASP A 58 -13.82 -2.52 -3.02
C ASP A 58 -14.99 -1.55 -2.82
N GLU A 59 -14.77 -0.44 -2.14
CA GLU A 59 -15.80 0.58 -1.97
C GLU A 59 -16.23 1.16 -3.30
N ILE A 60 -15.28 1.46 -4.18
CA ILE A 60 -15.58 2.00 -5.49
C ILE A 60 -16.37 1.00 -6.32
N ILE A 61 -15.93 -0.25 -6.34
CA ILE A 61 -16.59 -1.32 -7.10
C ILE A 61 -18.01 -1.53 -6.57
N ASP A 62 -18.16 -1.64 -5.26
CA ASP A 62 -19.46 -1.84 -4.64
C ASP A 62 -20.40 -0.68 -4.94
N HIS A 63 -19.91 0.54 -4.86
CA HIS A 63 -20.70 1.73 -5.16
C HIS A 63 -21.15 1.76 -6.61
N ASN A 64 -20.26 1.40 -7.54
CA ASN A 64 -20.58 1.39 -8.97
C ASN A 64 -21.50 0.22 -9.34
N THR A 65 -21.45 -0.86 -8.59
CA THR A 65 -22.25 -2.05 -8.89
C THR A 65 -23.69 -1.95 -8.40
N ARG A 66 -23.94 -1.06 -7.47
CA ARG A 66 -25.26 -0.87 -6.86
C ARG A 66 -26.20 0.04 -7.63
N VAL A 67 -25.90 0.35 -8.82
CA VAL A 67 -26.81 1.19 -9.64
C VAL A 67 -27.94 0.34 -10.31
#